data_c6e3dece5418ef96637ddc96677143b9
#
_entry.id   c6e3dece5418ef96637ddc96677143b9
#
_cell.length_a   1.000
_cell.length_b   1.000
_cell.length_c   1.000
_cell.angle_alpha   90.00
_cell.angle_beta   90.00
_cell.angle_gamma   90.00
#
_symmetry.space_group_name_H-M   'P 1'
#
loop_
_entity.id
_entity.type
_entity.pdbx_description
1 polymer ?
#
loop_
_entity_poly.entity_id
_entity_poly.type
_entity_poly.pdbx_seq_one_letter_code
_entity_poly.pdbx_strand_id
1 'polypeptide(L)'
;IEKGASLIVSQKESGPYAVPLLVVPDVRVFMGQMANIFFEKPSKKLSLLGVTGTNGKTTTTHLIEHIFNFNGRQCGLIGTLGARMPLAGKTEYLDVHHTTPQAAHLQALLYTMAKEGVQYV
;
A
#
# COMPACT_ATOMS: atom_id res chain seq x y z
N ILE A 1 6.66 17.24 15.61
CA ILE A 1 7.82 18.14 15.48
C ILE A 1 9.01 17.53 16.19
N GLU A 2 8.86 17.03 17.43
CA GLU A 2 9.95 16.39 18.20
C GLU A 2 10.63 15.21 17.47
N LYS A 3 9.93 14.54 16.56
CA LYS A 3 10.47 13.44 15.73
C LYS A 3 11.05 13.91 14.38
N GLY A 4 11.36 15.20 14.22
CA GLY A 4 12.01 15.74 13.01
C GLY A 4 11.04 16.08 11.86
N ALA A 5 9.75 16.28 12.14
CA ALA A 5 8.83 16.77 11.11
C ALA A 5 9.21 18.17 10.66
N SER A 6 9.36 18.38 9.35
CA SER A 6 9.73 19.64 8.71
C SER A 6 8.55 20.37 8.06
N LEU A 7 7.38 19.74 8.01
CA LEU A 7 6.15 20.28 7.45
C LEU A 7 4.95 19.64 8.16
N ILE A 8 3.91 20.42 8.37
CA ILE A 8 2.59 19.92 8.81
C ILE A 8 1.61 20.07 7.66
N VAL A 9 0.78 19.05 7.45
CA VAL A 9 -0.32 19.10 6.48
C VAL A 9 -1.65 19.02 7.24
N SER A 10 -2.57 19.94 6.98
CA SER A 10 -3.87 20.04 7.66
C SER A 10 -4.99 20.38 6.68
N GLN A 11 -6.24 20.10 7.07
CA GLN A 11 -7.42 20.57 6.35
C GLN A 11 -7.90 21.95 6.83
N LYS A 12 -7.35 22.43 7.93
CA LYS A 12 -7.72 23.72 8.52
C LYS A 12 -6.46 24.51 8.89
N GLU A 13 -6.56 25.81 8.77
CA GLU A 13 -5.56 26.70 9.36
C GLU A 13 -5.57 26.52 10.89
N SER A 14 -4.40 26.35 11.43
CA SER A 14 -4.16 26.19 12.87
C SER A 14 -2.72 26.55 13.16
N GLY A 15 -2.42 26.87 14.38
CA GLY A 15 -1.06 27.25 14.75
C GLY A 15 -1.06 28.40 15.74
N PRO A 16 0.11 28.98 16.07
CA PRO A 16 1.38 28.89 15.34
C PRO A 16 2.15 27.56 15.57
N TYR A 17 2.87 27.11 14.54
CA TYR A 17 3.78 25.96 14.59
C TYR A 17 5.21 26.39 14.31
N ALA A 18 6.18 25.65 14.84
CA ALA A 18 7.62 25.89 14.59
C ALA A 18 8.07 25.46 13.17
N VAL A 19 7.18 24.84 12.38
CA VAL A 19 7.42 24.39 11.01
C VAL A 19 6.29 24.88 10.10
N PRO A 20 6.53 25.01 8.78
CA PRO A 20 5.48 25.41 7.84
C PRO A 20 4.22 24.55 7.91
N LEU A 21 3.07 25.17 7.71
CA LEU A 21 1.77 24.51 7.59
C LEU A 21 1.30 24.57 6.13
N LEU A 22 1.00 23.42 5.55
CA LEU A 22 0.32 23.31 4.27
C LEU A 22 -1.15 22.96 4.49
N VAL A 23 -2.04 23.83 4.06
CA VAL A 23 -3.48 23.57 4.12
C VAL A 23 -3.93 22.95 2.81
N VAL A 24 -4.62 21.81 2.90
CA VAL A 24 -5.13 21.05 1.76
C VAL A 24 -6.59 20.70 1.95
N PRO A 25 -7.40 20.58 0.87
CA PRO A 25 -8.82 20.26 1.00
C PRO A 25 -9.09 18.90 1.65
N ASP A 26 -8.27 17.89 1.37
CA ASP A 26 -8.38 16.54 1.94
C ASP A 26 -6.99 15.97 2.20
N VAL A 27 -6.66 15.81 3.48
CA VAL A 27 -5.37 15.25 3.94
C VAL A 27 -5.20 13.79 3.53
N ARG A 28 -6.28 12.99 3.49
CA ARG A 28 -6.18 11.57 3.12
C ARG A 28 -5.86 11.42 1.63
N VAL A 29 -6.52 12.18 0.79
CA VAL A 29 -6.23 12.21 -0.66
C VAL A 29 -4.81 12.71 -0.90
N PHE A 30 -4.42 13.81 -0.25
CA PHE A 30 -3.06 14.35 -0.35
C PHE A 30 -2.01 13.33 0.09
N MET A 31 -2.20 12.66 1.23
CA MET A 31 -1.30 11.62 1.71
C MET A 31 -1.15 10.47 0.71
N GLY A 32 -2.25 10.05 0.08
CA GLY A 32 -2.23 9.02 -0.96
C GLY A 32 -1.41 9.43 -2.18
N GLN A 33 -1.60 10.67 -2.65
CA GLN A 33 -0.85 11.23 -3.79
C GLN A 33 0.64 11.37 -3.49
N MET A 34 0.98 11.91 -2.31
CA MET A 34 2.37 12.07 -1.89
C MET A 34 3.06 10.72 -1.71
N ALA A 35 2.41 9.76 -1.06
CA ALA A 35 2.96 8.42 -0.91
C ALA A 35 3.18 7.74 -2.27
N ASN A 36 2.23 7.86 -3.20
CA ASN A 36 2.38 7.32 -4.55
C ASN A 36 3.59 7.92 -5.30
N ILE A 37 3.84 9.23 -5.15
CA ILE A 37 5.01 9.89 -5.74
C ILE A 37 6.30 9.44 -5.03
N PHE A 38 6.31 9.47 -3.70
CA PHE A 38 7.47 9.11 -2.89
C PHE A 38 7.96 7.68 -3.16
N PHE A 39 7.04 6.73 -3.33
CA PHE A 39 7.33 5.35 -3.66
C PHE A 39 7.40 5.08 -5.18
N GLU A 40 7.68 6.09 -6.00
CA GLU A 40 7.92 5.95 -7.45
C GLU A 40 6.73 5.34 -8.24
N LYS A 41 5.51 5.65 -7.83
CA LYS A 41 4.26 5.22 -8.49
C LYS A 41 4.18 3.70 -8.70
N PRO A 42 4.30 2.89 -7.64
CA PRO A 42 4.40 1.44 -7.75
C PRO A 42 3.17 0.80 -8.41
N SER A 43 1.98 1.39 -8.23
CA SER A 43 0.74 0.96 -8.87
C SER A 43 0.77 1.00 -10.41
N LYS A 44 1.71 1.74 -11.02
CA LYS A 44 1.92 1.74 -12.46
C LYS A 44 2.84 0.62 -12.94
N LYS A 45 3.57 -0.01 -12.01
CA LYS A 45 4.50 -1.11 -12.29
C LYS A 45 3.87 -2.48 -12.06
N LEU A 46 2.66 -2.52 -11.49
CA LEU A 46 1.93 -3.72 -11.07
C LEU A 46 0.55 -3.78 -11.72
N SER A 47 0.04 -4.97 -11.95
CA SER A 47 -1.37 -5.21 -12.27
C SER A 47 -2.13 -5.44 -10.97
N LEU A 48 -3.00 -4.48 -10.60
CA LEU A 48 -3.76 -4.53 -9.36
C LEU A 48 -5.15 -5.11 -9.58
N LEU A 49 -5.52 -6.10 -8.76
CA LEU A 49 -6.85 -6.72 -8.74
C LEU A 49 -7.51 -6.42 -7.38
N GLY A 50 -8.58 -5.66 -7.40
CA GLY A 50 -9.34 -5.33 -6.19
C GLY A 50 -10.57 -6.20 -6.04
N VAL A 51 -10.76 -6.80 -4.86
CA VAL A 51 -11.95 -7.57 -4.51
C VAL A 51 -12.69 -6.88 -3.37
N THR A 52 -13.94 -6.52 -3.61
CA THR A 52 -14.83 -5.92 -2.62
C THR A 52 -16.08 -6.77 -2.41
N GLY A 53 -16.77 -6.58 -1.30
CA GLY A 53 -17.98 -7.33 -0.96
C GLY A 53 -18.11 -7.57 0.55
N THR A 54 -19.27 -8.03 0.99
CA THR A 54 -19.53 -8.35 2.39
C THR A 54 -18.90 -9.68 2.80
N ASN A 55 -18.92 -10.69 1.92
CA ASN A 55 -18.40 -12.03 2.15
C ASN A 55 -17.48 -12.48 1.01
N GLY A 56 -16.66 -13.49 1.27
CA GLY A 56 -15.84 -14.18 0.26
C GLY A 56 -14.58 -13.44 -0.20
N LYS A 57 -14.34 -12.19 0.23
CA LYS A 57 -13.16 -11.43 -0.20
C LYS A 57 -11.84 -12.19 0.00
N THR A 58 -11.60 -12.64 1.22
CA THR A 58 -10.38 -13.38 1.59
C THR A 58 -10.23 -14.65 0.76
N THR A 59 -11.27 -15.45 0.63
CA THR A 59 -11.25 -16.69 -0.16
C THR A 59 -10.94 -16.39 -1.63
N THR A 60 -11.65 -15.42 -2.22
CA THR A 60 -11.46 -15.04 -3.62
C THR A 60 -10.06 -14.54 -3.90
N THR A 61 -9.50 -13.67 -3.05
CA THR A 61 -8.14 -13.15 -3.25
C THR A 61 -7.08 -14.24 -3.12
N HIS A 62 -7.24 -15.18 -2.19
CA HIS A 62 -6.34 -16.33 -2.06
C HIS A 62 -6.41 -17.28 -3.25
N LEU A 63 -7.61 -17.52 -3.80
CA LEU A 63 -7.77 -18.32 -5.02
C LEU A 63 -7.11 -17.64 -6.22
N ILE A 64 -7.30 -16.34 -6.40
CA ILE A 64 -6.64 -15.56 -7.47
C ILE A 64 -5.12 -15.67 -7.33
N GLU A 65 -4.57 -15.36 -6.16
CA GLU A 65 -3.14 -15.46 -5.88
C GLU A 65 -2.62 -16.86 -6.21
N HIS A 66 -3.30 -17.91 -5.77
CA HIS A 66 -2.91 -19.31 -6.02
C HIS A 66 -2.88 -19.63 -7.51
N ILE A 67 -3.93 -19.26 -8.26
CA ILE A 67 -4.02 -19.50 -9.70
C ILE A 67 -2.89 -18.80 -10.45
N PHE A 68 -2.59 -17.53 -10.13
CA PHE A 68 -1.49 -16.80 -10.77
C PHE A 68 -0.14 -17.46 -10.46
N ASN A 69 0.16 -17.73 -9.20
CA ASN A 69 1.43 -18.31 -8.78
C ASN A 69 1.61 -19.73 -9.33
N PHE A 70 0.55 -20.54 -9.38
CA PHE A 70 0.57 -21.87 -10.00
C PHE A 70 0.92 -21.84 -11.50
N ASN A 71 0.49 -20.78 -12.19
CA ASN A 71 0.81 -20.57 -13.62
C ASN A 71 2.12 -19.79 -13.84
N GLY A 72 2.99 -19.71 -12.84
CA GLY A 72 4.29 -19.03 -12.94
C GLY A 72 4.21 -17.49 -13.02
N ARG A 73 3.06 -16.92 -12.67
CA ARG A 73 2.83 -15.46 -12.61
C ARG A 73 3.00 -15.00 -11.17
N GLN A 74 4.04 -14.24 -10.88
CA GLN A 74 4.31 -13.75 -9.52
C GLN A 74 3.18 -12.82 -9.06
N CYS A 75 2.38 -13.30 -8.12
CA CYS A 75 1.23 -12.60 -7.55
C CYS A 75 1.41 -12.45 -6.04
N GLY A 76 1.45 -11.20 -5.56
CA GLY A 76 1.36 -10.87 -4.15
C GLY A 76 -0.09 -10.71 -3.69
N LEU A 77 -0.30 -10.69 -2.39
CA LEU A 77 -1.61 -10.52 -1.77
C LEU A 77 -1.53 -9.54 -0.61
N ILE A 78 -2.50 -8.63 -0.53
CA ILE A 78 -2.70 -7.73 0.61
C ILE A 78 -4.16 -7.87 1.07
N GLY A 79 -4.37 -8.25 2.33
CA GLY A 79 -5.74 -8.45 2.82
C GLY A 79 -5.83 -8.66 4.33
N THR A 80 -6.93 -9.23 4.78
CA THR A 80 -7.27 -9.43 6.20
C THR A 80 -6.24 -10.26 6.97
N LEU A 81 -5.60 -11.21 6.29
CA LEU A 81 -4.57 -12.08 6.89
C LEU A 81 -3.14 -11.55 6.71
N GLY A 82 -3.00 -10.25 6.44
CA GLY A 82 -1.71 -9.60 6.23
C GLY A 82 -1.37 -9.41 4.75
N ALA A 83 -0.09 -9.17 4.47
CA ALA A 83 0.45 -9.10 3.13
C ALA A 83 1.51 -10.17 2.93
N ARG A 84 1.59 -10.69 1.71
CA ARG A 84 2.59 -11.68 1.33
C ARG A 84 2.90 -11.62 -0.16
N MET A 85 4.08 -12.12 -0.53
CA MET A 85 4.51 -12.21 -1.92
C MET A 85 5.39 -13.44 -2.16
N PRO A 86 5.48 -13.95 -3.39
CA PRO A 86 6.48 -14.95 -3.74
C PRO A 86 7.87 -14.28 -3.80
N LEU A 87 8.84 -14.89 -3.13
CA LEU A 87 10.23 -14.45 -3.13
C LEU A 87 11.15 -15.66 -3.11
N ALA A 88 12.03 -15.80 -4.13
CA ALA A 88 13.01 -16.89 -4.24
C ALA A 88 12.41 -18.30 -4.02
N GLY A 89 11.21 -18.55 -4.55
CA GLY A 89 10.53 -19.85 -4.45
C GLY A 89 9.86 -20.12 -3.09
N LYS A 90 9.80 -19.12 -2.21
CA LYS A 90 9.11 -19.17 -0.93
C LYS A 90 8.05 -18.08 -0.84
N THR A 91 7.17 -18.18 0.15
CA THR A 91 6.22 -17.11 0.49
C THR A 91 6.85 -16.24 1.57
N GLU A 92 7.06 -14.98 1.25
CA GLU A 92 7.51 -13.96 2.20
C GLU A 92 6.29 -13.21 2.75
N TYR A 93 6.22 -13.08 4.09
CA TYR A 93 5.16 -12.34 4.78
C TYR A 93 5.66 -10.94 5.12
N LEU A 94 4.84 -9.95 4.77
CA LEU A 94 5.12 -8.54 5.03
C LEU A 94 4.28 -8.07 6.22
N ASP A 95 4.86 -7.21 7.06
CA ASP A 95 4.17 -6.70 8.24
C ASP A 95 3.02 -5.76 7.85
N VAL A 96 1.81 -6.09 8.31
CA VAL A 96 0.59 -5.30 8.07
C VAL A 96 -0.26 -5.29 9.34
N HIS A 97 -0.40 -4.12 9.94
CA HIS A 97 -1.18 -3.95 11.18
C HIS A 97 -2.70 -3.84 10.97
N HIS A 98 -3.18 -3.69 9.73
CA HIS A 98 -4.60 -3.49 9.40
C HIS A 98 -5.01 -4.22 8.13
N THR A 99 -6.27 -4.69 8.07
CA THR A 99 -6.88 -5.33 6.89
C THR A 99 -6.74 -4.50 5.61
N THR A 100 -6.87 -3.18 5.73
CA THR A 100 -6.61 -2.22 4.67
C THR A 100 -5.55 -1.25 5.17
N PRO A 101 -4.31 -1.36 4.67
CA PRO A 101 -3.24 -0.44 5.08
C PRO A 101 -3.58 1.02 4.75
N GLN A 102 -3.09 1.93 5.56
CA GLN A 102 -3.14 3.36 5.21
C GLN A 102 -2.36 3.64 3.93
N ALA A 103 -2.68 4.72 3.25
CA ALA A 103 -2.13 5.02 1.92
C ALA A 103 -0.59 4.95 1.84
N ALA A 104 0.13 5.49 2.81
CA ALA A 104 1.59 5.43 2.84
C ALA A 104 2.11 3.99 2.96
N HIS A 105 1.52 3.20 3.87
CA HIS A 105 1.89 1.81 4.06
C HIS A 105 1.54 0.95 2.84
N LEU A 106 0.36 1.16 2.25
CA LEU A 106 -0.03 0.48 1.02
C LEU A 106 0.97 0.73 -0.12
N GLN A 107 1.35 1.99 -0.34
CA GLN A 107 2.33 2.33 -1.38
C GLN A 107 3.72 1.73 -1.10
N ALA A 108 4.13 1.66 0.17
CA ALA A 108 5.37 0.99 0.58
C ALA A 108 5.34 -0.52 0.25
N LEU A 109 4.24 -1.21 0.58
CA LEU A 109 4.05 -2.63 0.25
C LEU A 109 4.10 -2.88 -1.25
N LEU A 110 3.37 -2.08 -2.04
CA LEU A 110 3.37 -2.18 -3.50
C LEU A 110 4.76 -1.90 -4.09
N TYR A 111 5.50 -0.94 -3.53
CA TYR A 111 6.87 -0.64 -3.94
C TYR A 111 7.81 -1.82 -3.68
N THR A 112 7.74 -2.41 -2.48
CA THR A 112 8.52 -3.61 -2.14
C THR A 112 8.20 -4.76 -3.10
N MET A 113 6.92 -5.05 -3.31
CA MET A 113 6.49 -6.10 -4.24
C MET A 113 6.98 -5.86 -5.67
N ALA A 114 6.88 -4.62 -6.17
CA ALA A 114 7.36 -4.26 -7.50
C ALA A 114 8.89 -4.41 -7.63
N LYS A 115 9.64 -4.07 -6.59
CA LYS A 115 11.11 -4.23 -6.55
C LYS A 115 11.54 -5.70 -6.59
N GLU A 116 10.79 -6.58 -5.94
CA GLU A 116 11.04 -8.02 -5.91
C GLU A 116 10.49 -8.76 -7.15
N GLY A 117 10.02 -8.03 -8.15
CA GLY A 117 9.59 -8.59 -9.43
C GLY A 117 8.18 -9.17 -9.45
N VAL A 118 7.37 -8.91 -8.43
CA VAL A 118 5.94 -9.23 -8.43
C VAL A 118 5.27 -8.49 -9.59
N GLN A 119 4.38 -9.18 -10.30
CA GLN A 119 3.67 -8.64 -11.47
C GLN A 119 2.21 -8.29 -11.16
N TYR A 120 1.59 -9.04 -10.28
CA TYR A 120 0.17 -8.94 -9.91
C TYR A 120 0.01 -8.80 -8.40
N VAL A 121 -0.94 -7.99 -7.94
CA VAL A 121 -1.28 -7.84 -6.52
C VAL A 121 -2.80 -7.76 -6.34
#